data_7e1977268abfca8d7c2918ccc2906e07
#
_entry.id   7e1977268abfca8d7c2918ccc2906e07
#
_cell.length_a   1.000
_cell.length_b   1.000
_cell.length_c   1.000
_cell.angle_alpha   90.00
_cell.angle_beta   90.00
_cell.angle_gamma   90.00
#
_symmetry.space_group_name_H-M   'P 1'
#
loop_
_entity.id
_entity.type
_entity.pdbx_description
1 polymer ?
#
loop_
_entity_poly.entity_id
_entity_poly.type
_entity_poly.pdbx_seq_one_letter_code
_entity_poly.pdbx_strand_id
1 'polypeptide(L)'
;MHTKFPAFKTLLLESHYDGLVLLVTLNRPEVGNAFNTLMGQELESLWNLLTVDAHGVRCLVLTAAGGRIFCAGADLKERNGMSKEQWQKQHEVFERQYFAMIDLPIPVIGAINGHAYAGGLEIALCCDFLYASNNIRFALTEVTLGIMPGAGGTQNLPRAVGERRAKEIIMTGKPFSSEQAFEWGLVNHIFEPQDVVDQALNTAQVIASNAPLSVKQTKRSIRYGSQMELKTAYRFEIEAYNHLVDTDDRVEGIRAFNEKRKPVFKGT
;
A
#
# COMPACT_ATOMS: atom_id res chain seq x y z
N MET A 1 -0.92 25.03 -11.37
CA MET A 1 -1.96 24.05 -10.97
C MET A 1 -2.07 24.07 -9.46
N HIS A 2 -3.20 24.45 -8.88
CA HIS A 2 -3.39 24.33 -7.44
C HIS A 2 -3.34 22.84 -7.09
N THR A 3 -2.38 22.46 -6.25
CA THR A 3 -2.27 21.10 -5.73
C THR A 3 -3.54 20.80 -4.92
N LYS A 4 -4.29 19.78 -5.33
CA LYS A 4 -5.51 19.31 -4.62
C LYS A 4 -5.19 18.77 -3.21
N PHE A 5 -3.91 18.63 -2.89
CA PHE A 5 -3.40 18.04 -1.65
C PHE A 5 -2.56 19.06 -0.88
N PRO A 6 -2.53 18.98 0.46
CA PRO A 6 -1.66 19.83 1.28
C PRO A 6 -0.18 19.53 0.97
N ALA A 7 0.68 20.51 1.23
CA ALA A 7 2.12 20.30 1.18
C ALA A 7 2.57 19.54 2.44
N PHE A 8 3.29 18.45 2.25
CA PHE A 8 3.90 17.65 3.30
C PHE A 8 5.41 17.90 3.37
N LYS A 9 6.01 17.63 4.52
CA LYS A 9 7.48 17.77 4.73
C LYS A 9 8.21 16.47 4.49
N THR A 10 7.56 15.34 4.79
CA THR A 10 8.15 14.00 4.74
C THR A 10 7.60 13.15 3.59
N LEU A 11 6.68 13.70 2.81
CA LEU A 11 6.09 13.06 1.64
C LEU A 11 6.18 13.97 0.43
N LEU A 12 6.43 13.38 -0.76
CA LEU A 12 6.24 14.04 -2.04
C LEU A 12 5.03 13.40 -2.73
N LEU A 13 4.21 14.24 -3.35
CA LEU A 13 3.02 13.83 -4.07
C LEU A 13 3.12 14.27 -5.53
N GLU A 14 3.01 13.34 -6.45
CA GLU A 14 3.04 13.59 -7.88
C GLU A 14 1.80 13.00 -8.55
N SER A 15 1.14 13.83 -9.36
CA SER A 15 -0.08 13.44 -10.08
C SER A 15 0.28 12.97 -11.48
N HIS A 16 -0.20 11.78 -11.86
CA HIS A 16 0.01 11.17 -13.17
C HIS A 16 -1.32 10.90 -13.87
N TYR A 17 -1.28 10.77 -15.21
CA TYR A 17 -2.42 10.37 -16.05
C TYR A 17 -3.67 11.20 -15.78
N ASP A 18 -3.54 12.51 -15.98
CA ASP A 18 -4.63 13.51 -15.80
C ASP A 18 -5.23 13.52 -14.38
N GLY A 19 -4.44 13.14 -13.38
CA GLY A 19 -4.86 13.12 -11.99
C GLY A 19 -5.52 11.82 -11.53
N LEU A 20 -5.56 10.80 -12.37
CA LEU A 20 -6.16 9.51 -12.03
C LEU A 20 -5.25 8.64 -11.16
N VAL A 21 -3.94 8.86 -11.19
CA VAL A 21 -2.95 8.13 -10.37
C VAL A 21 -2.17 9.12 -9.52
N LEU A 22 -2.02 8.82 -8.24
CA LEU A 22 -1.18 9.57 -7.31
C LEU A 22 0.04 8.75 -6.92
N LEU A 23 1.23 9.25 -7.23
CA LEU A 23 2.50 8.73 -6.72
C LEU A 23 2.78 9.39 -5.37
N VAL A 24 2.93 8.56 -4.33
CA VAL A 24 3.27 8.97 -2.97
C VAL A 24 4.70 8.49 -2.69
N THR A 25 5.61 9.41 -2.45
CA THR A 25 7.01 9.11 -2.19
C THR A 25 7.36 9.44 -0.74
N LEU A 26 7.81 8.46 0.03
CA LEU A 26 8.42 8.69 1.34
C LEU A 26 9.70 9.49 1.16
N ASN A 27 9.85 10.63 1.83
CA ASN A 27 10.91 11.60 1.54
C ASN A 27 11.70 12.02 2.78
N ARG A 28 12.44 11.06 3.34
CA ARG A 28 13.50 11.26 4.36
C ARG A 28 14.72 10.39 4.04
N PRO A 29 15.27 10.46 2.80
CA PRO A 29 16.31 9.53 2.32
C PRO A 29 17.58 9.59 3.17
N GLU A 30 17.91 10.71 3.79
CA GLU A 30 19.08 10.94 4.65
C GLU A 30 19.09 10.08 5.93
N VAL A 31 17.91 9.62 6.34
CA VAL A 31 17.71 8.70 7.48
C VAL A 31 17.09 7.37 7.07
N GLY A 32 17.23 7.01 5.78
CA GLY A 32 16.66 5.75 5.25
C GLY A 32 15.14 5.73 5.28
N ASN A 33 14.48 6.86 5.08
CA ASN A 33 13.02 7.01 5.12
C ASN A 33 12.38 6.43 6.40
N ALA A 34 13.12 6.51 7.52
CA ALA A 34 12.61 6.03 8.80
C ALA A 34 11.37 6.82 9.24
N PHE A 35 10.39 6.10 9.80
CA PHE A 35 9.15 6.67 10.31
C PHE A 35 9.40 7.45 11.58
N ASN A 36 9.30 8.77 11.51
CA ASN A 36 9.16 9.63 12.68
C ASN A 36 7.68 9.99 12.92
N THR A 37 7.43 10.66 14.04
CA THR A 37 6.06 11.09 14.41
C THR A 37 5.40 11.92 13.31
N LEU A 38 6.15 12.84 12.69
CA LEU A 38 5.64 13.72 11.64
C LEU A 38 5.22 12.91 10.39
N MET A 39 6.06 11.98 9.92
CA MET A 39 5.71 11.14 8.77
C MET A 39 4.45 10.30 9.06
N GLY A 40 4.31 9.75 10.27
CA GLY A 40 3.10 9.05 10.65
C GLY A 40 1.85 9.92 10.59
N GLN A 41 1.93 11.15 11.10
CA GLN A 41 0.83 12.12 11.05
C GLN A 41 0.47 12.56 9.62
N GLU A 42 1.48 12.80 8.79
CA GLU A 42 1.28 13.19 7.39
C GLU A 42 0.65 12.06 6.57
N LEU A 43 1.08 10.81 6.78
CA LEU A 43 0.46 9.64 6.17
C LEU A 43 -1.00 9.47 6.63
N GLU A 44 -1.25 9.53 7.95
CA GLU A 44 -2.62 9.49 8.49
C GLU A 44 -3.52 10.55 7.84
N SER A 45 -3.02 11.80 7.75
CA SER A 45 -3.74 12.91 7.12
C SER A 45 -4.04 12.64 5.64
N LEU A 46 -3.05 12.14 4.89
CA LEU A 46 -3.22 11.82 3.47
C LEU A 46 -4.24 10.69 3.25
N TRP A 47 -4.14 9.60 4.02
CA TRP A 47 -5.06 8.47 3.89
C TRP A 47 -6.50 8.84 4.25
N ASN A 48 -6.70 9.61 5.31
CA ASN A 48 -8.02 10.10 5.71
C ASN A 48 -8.63 11.04 4.65
N LEU A 49 -7.83 11.94 4.09
CA LEU A 49 -8.27 12.82 3.02
C LEU A 49 -8.72 12.00 1.80
N LEU A 50 -7.92 11.05 1.34
CA LEU A 50 -8.23 10.20 0.19
C LEU A 50 -9.44 9.27 0.42
N THR A 51 -9.71 8.92 1.68
CA THR A 51 -10.88 8.12 2.05
C THR A 51 -12.17 8.94 1.94
N VAL A 52 -12.14 10.21 2.36
CA VAL A 52 -13.29 11.12 2.30
C VAL A 52 -13.53 11.62 0.88
N ASP A 53 -12.50 12.11 0.23
CA ASP A 53 -12.53 12.55 -1.17
C ASP A 53 -11.19 12.24 -1.85
N ALA A 54 -11.22 11.28 -2.76
CA ALA A 54 -10.04 10.93 -3.56
C ALA A 54 -9.68 11.97 -4.63
N HIS A 55 -10.44 13.07 -4.77
CA HIS A 55 -10.19 14.15 -5.73
C HIS A 55 -9.96 13.67 -7.18
N GLY A 56 -10.61 12.57 -7.56
CA GLY A 56 -10.48 11.94 -8.87
C GLY A 56 -9.37 10.90 -8.97
N VAL A 57 -8.55 10.71 -7.94
CA VAL A 57 -7.55 9.63 -7.88
C VAL A 57 -8.25 8.27 -7.83
N ARG A 58 -7.81 7.35 -8.68
CA ARG A 58 -8.36 5.99 -8.83
C ARG A 58 -7.39 4.88 -8.43
N CYS A 59 -6.10 5.19 -8.36
CA CYS A 59 -5.05 4.27 -7.92
C CYS A 59 -3.89 5.06 -7.30
N LEU A 60 -3.24 4.48 -6.28
CA LEU A 60 -2.03 5.00 -5.65
C LEU A 60 -0.83 4.12 -6.01
N VAL A 61 0.34 4.76 -6.14
CA VAL A 61 1.63 4.09 -6.11
C VAL A 61 2.41 4.63 -4.92
N LEU A 62 2.88 3.76 -4.03
CA LEU A 62 3.72 4.11 -2.89
C LEU A 62 5.16 3.71 -3.16
N THR A 63 6.09 4.66 -3.08
CA THR A 63 7.52 4.45 -3.24
C THR A 63 8.33 5.30 -2.26
N ALA A 64 9.67 5.36 -2.43
CA ALA A 64 10.52 6.13 -1.55
C ALA A 64 11.65 6.85 -2.30
N ALA A 65 12.05 8.02 -1.80
CA ALA A 65 13.20 8.76 -2.30
C ALA A 65 14.53 8.06 -1.97
N GLY A 66 15.55 8.28 -2.81
CA GLY A 66 16.93 7.84 -2.56
C GLY A 66 17.32 6.45 -3.07
N GLY A 67 16.37 5.60 -3.47
CA GLY A 67 16.62 4.32 -4.19
C GLY A 67 17.38 3.23 -3.44
N ARG A 68 18.00 3.50 -2.28
CA ARG A 68 18.74 2.51 -1.49
C ARG A 68 17.87 1.85 -0.42
N ILE A 69 17.11 2.66 0.30
CA ILE A 69 16.24 2.22 1.40
C ILE A 69 14.83 2.74 1.08
N PHE A 70 13.88 1.83 0.93
CA PHE A 70 12.47 2.19 0.86
C PHE A 70 12.01 2.73 2.20
N CYS A 71 12.19 1.97 3.28
CA CYS A 71 11.97 2.43 4.64
C CYS A 71 12.66 1.51 5.66
N ALA A 72 13.38 2.11 6.60
CA ALA A 72 14.13 1.38 7.64
C ALA A 72 13.28 1.00 8.88
N GLY A 73 11.98 1.37 8.89
CA GLY A 73 11.11 1.21 10.05
C GLY A 73 11.05 2.46 10.92
N ALA A 74 10.70 2.31 12.19
CA ALA A 74 10.59 3.43 13.13
C ALA A 74 11.94 4.17 13.32
N ASP A 75 11.89 5.49 13.43
CA ASP A 75 13.07 6.32 13.69
C ASP A 75 13.55 6.12 15.14
N LEU A 76 14.52 5.22 15.30
CA LEU A 76 15.07 4.89 16.62
C LEU A 76 15.83 6.05 17.25
N LYS A 77 16.31 7.03 16.48
CA LYS A 77 16.93 8.23 17.02
C LYS A 77 15.88 9.12 17.67
N GLU A 78 14.71 9.29 17.05
CA GLU A 78 13.60 10.01 17.67
C GLU A 78 13.08 9.26 18.92
N ARG A 79 13.05 7.92 18.91
CA ARG A 79 12.61 7.09 20.04
C ARG A 79 13.60 7.09 21.22
N ASN A 80 14.85 7.38 20.97
CA ASN A 80 15.86 7.38 22.01
C ASN A 80 15.58 8.49 23.05
N GLY A 81 15.36 8.09 24.30
CA GLY A 81 15.02 8.99 25.39
C GLY A 81 13.54 9.38 25.51
N MET A 82 12.65 8.82 24.71
CA MET A 82 11.21 9.00 24.91
C MET A 82 10.76 8.39 26.24
N SER A 83 9.89 9.09 26.96
CA SER A 83 9.15 8.50 28.07
C SER A 83 8.19 7.42 27.55
N LYS A 84 7.70 6.56 28.45
CA LYS A 84 6.72 5.53 28.08
C LYS A 84 5.46 6.15 27.46
N GLU A 85 4.99 7.28 27.99
CA GLU A 85 3.81 7.98 27.49
C GLU A 85 4.06 8.60 26.10
N GLN A 86 5.24 9.15 25.87
CA GLN A 86 5.61 9.69 24.54
C GLN A 86 5.69 8.57 23.50
N TRP A 87 6.32 7.45 23.86
CA TRP A 87 6.43 6.28 22.99
C TRP A 87 5.03 5.73 22.63
N GLN A 88 4.15 5.63 23.63
CA GLN A 88 2.78 5.15 23.41
C GLN A 88 1.99 6.08 22.50
N LYS A 89 2.05 7.41 22.69
CA LYS A 89 1.41 8.39 21.82
C LYS A 89 1.92 8.32 20.38
N GLN A 90 3.23 8.12 20.19
CA GLN A 90 3.78 7.93 18.85
C GLN A 90 3.26 6.63 18.22
N HIS A 91 3.19 5.56 18.99
CA HIS A 91 2.71 4.26 18.50
C HIS A 91 1.24 4.35 18.06
N GLU A 92 0.40 5.06 18.81
CA GLU A 92 -0.99 5.34 18.42
C GLU A 92 -1.10 6.09 17.07
N VAL A 93 -0.19 7.01 16.77
CA VAL A 93 -0.12 7.67 15.45
C VAL A 93 0.20 6.64 14.36
N PHE A 94 1.15 5.75 14.62
CA PHE A 94 1.52 4.71 13.66
C PHE A 94 0.40 3.70 13.43
N GLU A 95 -0.33 3.32 14.49
CA GLU A 95 -1.50 2.46 14.37
C GLU A 95 -2.59 3.12 13.51
N ARG A 96 -2.94 4.37 13.78
CA ARG A 96 -4.00 5.08 13.05
C ARG A 96 -3.68 5.23 11.56
N GLN A 97 -2.45 5.66 11.20
CA GLN A 97 -2.07 5.75 9.78
C GLN A 97 -2.10 4.39 9.09
N TYR A 98 -1.69 3.33 9.80
CA TYR A 98 -1.69 1.98 9.31
C TYR A 98 -3.11 1.49 8.99
N PHE A 99 -4.04 1.63 9.95
CA PHE A 99 -5.45 1.28 9.72
C PHE A 99 -6.08 2.14 8.61
N ALA A 100 -5.80 3.43 8.59
CA ALA A 100 -6.31 4.32 7.55
C ALA A 100 -5.82 3.91 6.14
N MET A 101 -4.55 3.48 6.01
CA MET A 101 -4.03 2.96 4.73
C MET A 101 -4.71 1.66 4.31
N ILE A 102 -4.88 0.75 5.27
CA ILE A 102 -5.53 -0.53 5.04
C ILE A 102 -6.98 -0.36 4.54
N ASP A 103 -7.69 0.61 5.07
CA ASP A 103 -9.10 0.84 4.77
C ASP A 103 -9.33 1.77 3.56
N LEU A 104 -8.25 2.20 2.88
CA LEU A 104 -8.37 2.98 1.65
C LEU A 104 -9.24 2.27 0.62
N PRO A 105 -10.27 2.95 0.09
CA PRO A 105 -11.18 2.34 -0.88
C PRO A 105 -10.55 2.18 -2.28
N ILE A 106 -9.49 2.93 -2.58
CA ILE A 106 -8.77 2.87 -3.86
C ILE A 106 -7.56 1.94 -3.76
N PRO A 107 -7.14 1.26 -4.85
CA PRO A 107 -5.96 0.40 -4.87
C PRO A 107 -4.68 1.14 -4.55
N VAL A 108 -3.77 0.44 -3.88
CA VAL A 108 -2.41 0.91 -3.55
C VAL A 108 -1.41 -0.12 -4.05
N ILE A 109 -0.53 0.28 -4.95
CA ILE A 109 0.59 -0.54 -5.43
C ILE A 109 1.86 -0.11 -4.70
N GLY A 110 2.55 -1.04 -4.06
CA GLY A 110 3.87 -0.78 -3.50
C GLY A 110 4.95 -0.93 -4.57
N ALA A 111 5.63 0.15 -4.94
CA ALA A 111 6.82 0.15 -5.79
C ALA A 111 8.06 0.21 -4.89
N ILE A 112 8.53 -0.96 -4.46
CA ILE A 112 9.59 -1.10 -3.45
C ILE A 112 10.93 -0.99 -4.13
N ASN A 113 11.44 0.22 -4.22
CA ASN A 113 12.66 0.58 -4.93
C ASN A 113 13.94 0.54 -4.08
N GLY A 114 13.84 0.10 -2.81
CA GLY A 114 14.95 -0.02 -1.87
C GLY A 114 14.63 -1.02 -0.77
N HIS A 115 15.60 -1.27 0.13
CA HIS A 115 15.41 -2.19 1.25
C HIS A 115 14.22 -1.78 2.14
N ALA A 116 13.39 -2.75 2.54
CA ALA A 116 12.24 -2.52 3.42
C ALA A 116 12.42 -3.33 4.71
N TYR A 117 12.64 -2.65 5.82
CA TYR A 117 12.92 -3.27 7.11
C TYR A 117 11.90 -2.86 8.17
N ALA A 118 11.59 -3.79 9.09
CA ALA A 118 10.72 -3.56 10.24
C ALA A 118 9.38 -2.89 9.80
N GLY A 119 8.98 -1.78 10.43
CA GLY A 119 7.80 -1.01 10.03
C GLY A 119 7.78 -0.59 8.55
N GLY A 120 8.94 -0.54 7.88
CA GLY A 120 9.02 -0.31 6.43
C GLY A 120 8.51 -1.49 5.61
N LEU A 121 8.74 -2.72 6.04
CA LEU A 121 8.10 -3.88 5.44
C LEU A 121 6.61 -3.94 5.84
N GLU A 122 6.27 -3.54 7.06
CA GLU A 122 4.88 -3.54 7.51
C GLU A 122 4.01 -2.59 6.67
N ILE A 123 4.49 -1.38 6.31
CA ILE A 123 3.74 -0.47 5.41
C ILE A 123 3.68 -1.02 3.98
N ALA A 124 4.74 -1.66 3.49
CA ALA A 124 4.69 -2.33 2.20
C ALA A 124 3.60 -3.41 2.17
N LEU A 125 3.48 -4.20 3.25
CA LEU A 125 2.45 -5.23 3.42
C LEU A 125 1.01 -4.69 3.53
N CYS A 126 0.82 -3.37 3.70
CA CYS A 126 -0.50 -2.74 3.64
C CYS A 126 -0.94 -2.43 2.21
N CYS A 127 -0.02 -2.40 1.26
CA CYS A 127 -0.34 -2.27 -0.15
C CYS A 127 -1.15 -3.48 -0.64
N ASP A 128 -1.96 -3.28 -1.68
CA ASP A 128 -2.76 -4.37 -2.25
C ASP A 128 -1.88 -5.42 -2.94
N PHE A 129 -0.79 -4.99 -3.56
CA PHE A 129 0.26 -5.86 -4.10
C PHE A 129 1.57 -5.08 -4.28
N LEU A 130 2.68 -5.82 -4.47
CA LEU A 130 4.03 -5.28 -4.46
C LEU A 130 4.78 -5.56 -5.76
N TYR A 131 5.47 -4.54 -6.26
CA TYR A 131 6.55 -4.65 -7.21
C TYR A 131 7.85 -4.27 -6.51
N ALA A 132 8.94 -4.95 -6.82
CA ALA A 132 10.20 -4.77 -6.13
C ALA A 132 11.40 -4.66 -7.08
N SER A 133 12.43 -3.93 -6.66
CA SER A 133 13.74 -3.99 -7.30
C SER A 133 14.42 -5.34 -7.05
N ASN A 134 15.19 -5.83 -8.02
CA ASN A 134 15.88 -7.11 -7.96
C ASN A 134 17.04 -7.18 -6.95
N ASN A 135 17.55 -6.03 -6.48
CA ASN A 135 18.74 -5.92 -5.63
C ASN A 135 18.44 -5.52 -4.18
N ILE A 136 17.20 -5.68 -3.72
CA ILE A 136 16.77 -5.27 -2.39
C ILE A 136 16.55 -6.44 -1.43
N ARG A 137 16.41 -6.11 -0.17
CA ARG A 137 16.13 -7.06 0.91
C ARG A 137 14.97 -6.59 1.76
N PHE A 138 14.26 -7.54 2.31
CA PHE A 138 13.15 -7.39 3.25
C PHE A 138 13.51 -8.02 4.59
N ALA A 139 13.05 -7.47 5.70
CA ALA A 139 13.16 -8.11 7.00
C ALA A 139 12.12 -7.54 8.00
N LEU A 140 11.70 -8.37 8.95
CA LEU A 140 11.04 -7.94 10.18
C LEU A 140 12.01 -8.19 11.34
N THR A 141 12.73 -7.16 11.75
CA THR A 141 13.88 -7.25 12.65
C THR A 141 13.55 -6.95 14.11
N GLU A 142 12.31 -6.69 14.44
CA GLU A 142 11.84 -6.19 15.74
C GLU A 142 12.24 -7.08 16.91
N VAL A 143 12.28 -8.40 16.71
CA VAL A 143 12.67 -9.35 17.76
C VAL A 143 14.12 -9.16 18.21
N THR A 144 14.99 -8.61 17.36
CA THR A 144 16.37 -8.30 17.73
C THR A 144 16.50 -7.08 18.65
N LEU A 145 15.41 -6.32 18.79
CA LEU A 145 15.28 -5.15 19.65
C LEU A 145 14.41 -5.41 20.88
N GLY A 146 14.02 -6.67 21.12
CA GLY A 146 13.20 -7.04 22.28
C GLY A 146 11.71 -6.70 22.14
N ILE A 147 11.24 -6.43 20.94
CA ILE A 147 9.83 -6.18 20.60
C ILE A 147 9.41 -7.10 19.44
N MET A 148 8.17 -7.03 19.03
CA MET A 148 7.66 -7.75 17.86
C MET A 148 7.10 -6.73 16.83
N PRO A 149 6.86 -7.14 15.56
CA PRO A 149 6.13 -6.30 14.60
C PRO A 149 4.79 -5.84 15.20
N GLY A 150 4.54 -4.53 15.14
CA GLY A 150 3.40 -3.91 15.82
C GLY A 150 2.45 -3.15 14.88
N ALA A 151 2.75 -3.16 13.56
CA ALA A 151 1.94 -2.52 12.53
C ALA A 151 1.45 -3.54 11.47
N GLY A 152 1.09 -4.75 11.92
CA GLY A 152 0.44 -5.78 11.12
C GLY A 152 1.37 -6.82 10.49
N GLY A 153 2.68 -6.76 10.71
CA GLY A 153 3.63 -7.72 10.15
C GLY A 153 3.29 -9.17 10.52
N THR A 154 2.86 -9.42 11.76
CA THR A 154 2.43 -10.76 12.22
C THR A 154 1.11 -11.22 11.59
N GLN A 155 0.36 -10.34 10.96
CA GLN A 155 -0.93 -10.64 10.33
C GLN A 155 -0.82 -10.70 8.81
N ASN A 156 -0.16 -9.73 8.18
CA ASN A 156 -0.10 -9.64 6.73
C ASN A 156 0.95 -10.57 6.13
N LEU A 157 2.12 -10.71 6.77
CA LEU A 157 3.16 -11.60 6.24
C LEU A 157 2.70 -13.07 6.16
N PRO A 158 2.07 -13.68 7.20
CA PRO A 158 1.57 -15.05 7.09
C PRO A 158 0.52 -15.26 6.00
N ARG A 159 -0.28 -14.23 5.71
CA ARG A 159 -1.29 -14.29 4.64
C ARG A 159 -0.67 -14.28 3.25
N ALA A 160 0.52 -13.69 3.11
CA ALA A 160 1.26 -13.67 1.85
C ALA A 160 2.12 -14.93 1.66
N VAL A 161 2.90 -15.32 2.67
CA VAL A 161 3.96 -16.36 2.52
C VAL A 161 3.66 -17.67 3.26
N GLY A 162 2.53 -17.74 3.95
CA GLY A 162 2.16 -18.87 4.80
C GLY A 162 2.75 -18.78 6.21
N GLU A 163 2.05 -19.40 7.16
CA GLU A 163 2.33 -19.27 8.60
C GLU A 163 3.75 -19.74 8.99
N ARG A 164 4.19 -20.87 8.45
CA ARG A 164 5.49 -21.45 8.83
C ARG A 164 6.66 -20.57 8.43
N ARG A 165 6.62 -20.05 7.19
CA ARG A 165 7.67 -19.15 6.67
C ARG A 165 7.66 -17.82 7.38
N ALA A 166 6.48 -17.26 7.63
CA ALA A 166 6.37 -16.02 8.40
C ALA A 166 6.94 -16.15 9.81
N LYS A 167 6.71 -17.27 10.50
CA LYS A 167 7.32 -17.55 11.80
C LYS A 167 8.85 -17.60 11.74
N GLU A 168 9.42 -18.28 10.74
CA GLU A 168 10.87 -18.32 10.55
C GLU A 168 11.45 -16.92 10.31
N ILE A 169 10.86 -16.14 9.40
CA ILE A 169 11.29 -14.77 9.09
C ILE A 169 11.25 -13.89 10.34
N ILE A 170 10.09 -13.84 11.01
CA ILE A 170 9.86 -12.93 12.14
C ILE A 170 10.70 -13.35 13.36
N MET A 171 10.71 -14.63 13.71
CA MET A 171 11.42 -15.09 14.91
C MET A 171 12.94 -15.03 14.77
N THR A 172 13.48 -15.12 13.56
CA THR A 172 14.92 -15.00 13.32
C THR A 172 15.37 -13.56 13.08
N GLY A 173 14.46 -12.68 12.62
CA GLY A 173 14.79 -11.32 12.20
C GLY A 173 15.73 -11.27 10.98
N LYS A 174 15.98 -12.39 10.30
CA LYS A 174 16.92 -12.47 9.18
C LYS A 174 16.34 -11.84 7.93
N PRO A 175 17.15 -11.07 7.18
CA PRO A 175 16.73 -10.53 5.88
C PRO A 175 16.62 -11.64 4.83
N PHE A 176 15.66 -11.43 3.90
CA PHE A 176 15.47 -12.25 2.71
C PHE A 176 15.51 -11.38 1.44
N SER A 177 15.78 -11.99 0.29
CA SER A 177 15.95 -11.26 -0.97
C SER A 177 14.63 -11.00 -1.68
N SER A 178 14.65 -10.12 -2.70
CA SER A 178 13.52 -9.89 -3.60
C SER A 178 13.11 -11.13 -4.38
N GLU A 179 14.10 -11.99 -4.79
CA GLU A 179 13.83 -13.25 -5.47
C GLU A 179 13.06 -14.22 -4.55
N GLN A 180 13.51 -14.33 -3.29
CA GLN A 180 12.80 -15.13 -2.29
C GLN A 180 11.39 -14.58 -2.03
N ALA A 181 11.25 -13.25 -1.96
CA ALA A 181 9.96 -12.60 -1.79
C ALA A 181 8.99 -12.89 -2.95
N PHE A 182 9.50 -12.88 -4.18
CA PHE A 182 8.75 -13.25 -5.38
C PHE A 182 8.37 -14.75 -5.39
N GLU A 183 9.33 -15.62 -5.13
CA GLU A 183 9.12 -17.07 -5.07
C GLU A 183 8.06 -17.45 -4.00
N TRP A 184 8.00 -16.68 -2.90
CA TRP A 184 7.06 -16.92 -1.81
C TRP A 184 5.69 -16.25 -1.99
N GLY A 185 5.52 -15.48 -3.07
CA GLY A 185 4.26 -14.79 -3.36
C GLY A 185 4.04 -13.49 -2.57
N LEU A 186 5.08 -12.96 -1.91
CA LEU A 186 5.03 -11.66 -1.24
C LEU A 186 5.08 -10.52 -2.26
N VAL A 187 5.86 -10.67 -3.31
CA VAL A 187 6.06 -9.70 -4.39
C VAL A 187 5.50 -10.27 -5.69
N ASN A 188 4.73 -9.47 -6.43
CA ASN A 188 4.08 -9.91 -7.67
C ASN A 188 5.03 -9.90 -8.87
N HIS A 189 5.97 -8.94 -8.91
CA HIS A 189 6.96 -8.81 -9.98
C HIS A 189 8.26 -8.19 -9.44
N ILE A 190 9.37 -8.58 -10.07
CA ILE A 190 10.71 -8.02 -9.84
C ILE A 190 11.14 -7.29 -11.11
N PHE A 191 11.73 -6.11 -10.93
CA PHE A 191 12.24 -5.28 -12.02
C PHE A 191 13.66 -4.78 -11.71
N GLU A 192 14.33 -4.25 -12.73
CA GLU A 192 15.55 -3.47 -12.50
C GLU A 192 15.24 -2.22 -11.67
N PRO A 193 16.18 -1.73 -10.85
CA PRO A 193 15.93 -0.63 -9.90
C PRO A 193 15.34 0.64 -10.53
N GLN A 194 15.77 0.95 -11.75
CA GLN A 194 15.29 2.15 -12.48
C GLN A 194 13.87 1.97 -13.04
N ASP A 195 13.37 0.74 -13.19
CA ASP A 195 12.10 0.45 -13.87
C ASP A 195 10.93 0.23 -12.91
N VAL A 196 11.19 -0.09 -11.63
CA VAL A 196 10.14 -0.55 -10.69
C VAL A 196 9.01 0.48 -10.52
N VAL A 197 9.33 1.77 -10.44
CA VAL A 197 8.32 2.82 -10.26
C VAL A 197 7.49 3.00 -11.53
N ASP A 198 8.14 3.03 -12.70
CA ASP A 198 7.47 3.18 -13.98
C ASP A 198 6.53 2.00 -14.28
N GLN A 199 6.94 0.78 -13.95
CA GLN A 199 6.11 -0.42 -14.11
C GLN A 199 4.90 -0.39 -13.16
N ALA A 200 5.06 0.10 -11.93
CA ALA A 200 3.95 0.30 -11.03
C ALA A 200 2.98 1.39 -11.53
N LEU A 201 3.50 2.50 -12.05
CA LEU A 201 2.70 3.58 -12.65
C LEU A 201 1.93 3.09 -13.89
N ASN A 202 2.55 2.30 -14.76
CA ASN A 202 1.90 1.71 -15.92
C ASN A 202 0.74 0.80 -15.51
N THR A 203 0.94 -0.02 -14.48
CA THR A 203 -0.13 -0.88 -13.93
C THR A 203 -1.22 -0.05 -13.26
N ALA A 204 -0.85 1.00 -12.52
CA ALA A 204 -1.81 1.92 -11.91
C ALA A 204 -2.67 2.62 -12.97
N GLN A 205 -2.10 2.98 -14.14
CA GLN A 205 -2.84 3.54 -15.28
C GLN A 205 -3.88 2.56 -15.81
N VAL A 206 -3.53 1.28 -15.95
CA VAL A 206 -4.48 0.24 -16.37
C VAL A 206 -5.64 0.14 -15.37
N ILE A 207 -5.33 0.08 -14.08
CA ILE A 207 -6.35 0.02 -13.02
C ILE A 207 -7.22 1.28 -13.03
N ALA A 208 -6.62 2.45 -13.14
CA ALA A 208 -7.32 3.73 -13.13
C ALA A 208 -8.21 3.96 -14.35
N SER A 209 -7.94 3.26 -15.49
CA SER A 209 -8.79 3.27 -16.69
C SER A 209 -10.00 2.36 -16.59
N ASN A 210 -10.06 1.45 -15.63
CA ASN A 210 -11.24 0.62 -15.38
C ASN A 210 -12.32 1.37 -14.59
N ALA A 211 -13.55 0.81 -14.56
CA ALA A 211 -14.67 1.38 -13.81
C ALA A 211 -14.34 1.49 -12.32
N PRO A 212 -14.24 2.71 -11.75
CA PRO A 212 -13.67 2.90 -10.41
C PRO A 212 -14.52 2.28 -9.31
N LEU A 213 -15.85 2.24 -9.44
CA LEU A 213 -16.72 1.56 -8.48
C LEU A 213 -16.49 0.04 -8.51
N SER A 214 -16.30 -0.54 -9.69
CA SER A 214 -16.00 -1.97 -9.84
C SER A 214 -14.66 -2.33 -9.20
N VAL A 215 -13.63 -1.52 -9.42
CA VAL A 215 -12.31 -1.72 -8.80
C VAL A 215 -12.41 -1.64 -7.26
N LYS A 216 -13.11 -0.63 -6.71
CA LYS A 216 -13.32 -0.48 -5.27
C LYS A 216 -14.07 -1.68 -4.67
N GLN A 217 -15.16 -2.14 -5.31
CA GLN A 217 -15.92 -3.29 -4.81
C GLN A 217 -15.12 -4.58 -4.93
N THR A 218 -14.30 -4.75 -5.96
CA THR A 218 -13.41 -5.91 -6.11
C THR A 218 -12.38 -5.96 -4.97
N LYS A 219 -11.66 -4.84 -4.71
CA LYS A 219 -10.72 -4.73 -3.59
C LYS A 219 -11.43 -5.08 -2.26
N ARG A 220 -12.59 -4.49 -2.01
CA ARG A 220 -13.38 -4.70 -0.80
C ARG A 220 -13.81 -6.16 -0.66
N SER A 221 -14.31 -6.75 -1.74
CA SER A 221 -14.81 -8.14 -1.74
C SER A 221 -13.69 -9.14 -1.45
N ILE A 222 -12.53 -8.99 -2.09
CA ILE A 222 -11.37 -9.85 -1.85
C ILE A 222 -10.88 -9.69 -0.41
N ARG A 223 -10.72 -8.45 0.06
CA ARG A 223 -10.17 -8.17 1.38
C ARG A 223 -11.01 -8.73 2.52
N TYR A 224 -12.32 -8.46 2.52
CA TYR A 224 -13.20 -8.92 3.59
C TYR A 224 -13.64 -10.36 3.38
N GLY A 225 -13.89 -10.77 2.14
CA GLY A 225 -14.30 -12.14 1.81
C GLY A 225 -13.26 -13.19 2.20
N SER A 226 -11.96 -12.86 2.05
CA SER A 226 -10.88 -13.80 2.47
C SER A 226 -10.80 -14.04 3.98
N GLN A 227 -11.56 -13.30 4.78
CA GLN A 227 -11.62 -13.42 6.25
C GLN A 227 -12.93 -14.05 6.73
N MET A 228 -13.86 -14.34 5.80
CA MET A 228 -15.17 -14.91 6.09
C MET A 228 -15.19 -16.41 5.85
N GLU A 229 -16.18 -17.09 6.44
CA GLU A 229 -16.56 -18.43 6.01
C GLU A 229 -17.01 -18.35 4.53
N LEU A 230 -16.63 -19.35 3.71
CA LEU A 230 -16.74 -19.31 2.25
C LEU A 230 -18.16 -18.98 1.74
N LYS A 231 -19.19 -19.60 2.33
CA LYS A 231 -20.58 -19.35 1.91
C LYS A 231 -21.05 -17.92 2.23
N THR A 232 -20.57 -17.38 3.34
CA THR A 232 -20.80 -15.98 3.72
C THR A 232 -20.05 -15.04 2.79
N ALA A 233 -18.80 -15.38 2.42
CA ALA A 233 -18.01 -14.63 1.44
C ALA A 233 -18.70 -14.54 0.07
N TYR A 234 -19.27 -15.64 -0.43
CA TYR A 234 -20.05 -15.62 -1.69
C TYR A 234 -21.26 -14.67 -1.62
N ARG A 235 -21.98 -14.65 -0.50
CA ARG A 235 -23.10 -13.71 -0.34
C ARG A 235 -22.63 -12.27 -0.29
N PHE A 236 -21.51 -12.01 0.39
CA PHE A 236 -20.89 -10.68 0.41
C PHE A 236 -20.45 -10.22 -0.99
N GLU A 237 -19.86 -11.13 -1.79
CA GLU A 237 -19.49 -10.86 -3.18
C GLU A 237 -20.71 -10.50 -4.04
N ILE A 238 -21.81 -11.27 -3.91
CA ILE A 238 -23.06 -11.00 -4.64
C ILE A 238 -23.63 -9.64 -4.28
N GLU A 239 -23.64 -9.26 -3.00
CA GLU A 239 -24.07 -7.93 -2.57
C GLU A 239 -23.16 -6.83 -3.14
N ALA A 240 -21.83 -7.03 -3.10
CA ALA A 240 -20.88 -6.09 -3.71
C ALA A 240 -21.11 -5.96 -5.23
N TYR A 241 -21.41 -7.05 -5.93
CA TYR A 241 -21.75 -7.05 -7.35
C TYR A 241 -23.06 -6.31 -7.62
N ASN A 242 -24.10 -6.53 -6.81
CA ASN A 242 -25.41 -5.90 -6.98
C ASN A 242 -25.33 -4.38 -6.94
N HIS A 243 -24.42 -3.80 -6.14
CA HIS A 243 -24.16 -2.36 -6.14
C HIS A 243 -23.65 -1.80 -7.47
N LEU A 244 -23.19 -2.65 -8.39
CA LEU A 244 -22.66 -2.24 -9.68
C LEU A 244 -23.70 -2.36 -10.82
N VAL A 245 -24.81 -3.08 -10.58
CA VAL A 245 -25.79 -3.41 -11.64
C VAL A 245 -26.47 -2.16 -12.20
N ASP A 246 -26.75 -1.18 -11.37
CA ASP A 246 -27.48 0.02 -11.76
C ASP A 246 -26.55 1.21 -12.12
N THR A 247 -25.22 0.98 -12.23
CA THR A 247 -24.26 2.04 -12.54
C THR A 247 -24.25 2.40 -14.03
N ASP A 248 -24.03 3.67 -14.33
CA ASP A 248 -23.80 4.15 -15.69
C ASP A 248 -22.56 3.53 -16.31
N ASP A 249 -21.52 3.28 -15.49
CA ASP A 249 -20.28 2.65 -15.94
C ASP A 249 -20.51 1.23 -16.47
N ARG A 250 -21.43 0.45 -15.86
CA ARG A 250 -21.81 -0.86 -16.39
C ARG A 250 -22.45 -0.74 -17.78
N VAL A 251 -23.36 0.21 -17.92
CA VAL A 251 -24.03 0.46 -19.23
C VAL A 251 -23.02 0.89 -20.27
N GLU A 252 -22.12 1.81 -19.91
CA GLU A 252 -21.04 2.27 -20.78
C GLU A 252 -20.10 1.12 -21.19
N GLY A 253 -19.73 0.27 -20.24
CA GLY A 253 -18.86 -0.88 -20.53
C GLY A 253 -19.44 -1.81 -21.58
N ILE A 254 -20.72 -2.18 -21.44
CA ILE A 254 -21.43 -3.02 -22.40
C ILE A 254 -21.55 -2.32 -23.77
N ARG A 255 -21.92 -1.04 -23.78
CA ARG A 255 -22.04 -0.26 -25.01
C ARG A 255 -20.70 -0.15 -25.74
N ALA A 256 -19.63 0.23 -25.05
CA ALA A 256 -18.30 0.36 -25.63
C ALA A 256 -17.78 -0.96 -26.21
N PHE A 257 -18.04 -2.08 -25.53
CA PHE A 257 -17.69 -3.42 -26.03
C PHE A 257 -18.40 -3.73 -27.37
N ASN A 258 -19.71 -3.48 -27.47
CA ASN A 258 -20.48 -3.73 -28.69
C ASN A 258 -20.06 -2.78 -29.84
N GLU A 259 -19.70 -1.54 -29.51
CA GLU A 259 -19.21 -0.53 -30.45
C GLU A 259 -17.72 -0.69 -30.79
N LYS A 260 -17.00 -1.65 -30.19
CA LYS A 260 -15.55 -1.91 -30.37
C LYS A 260 -14.66 -0.69 -30.11
N ARG A 261 -15.01 0.11 -29.12
CA ARG A 261 -14.25 1.26 -28.65
C ARG A 261 -13.80 1.11 -27.19
N LYS A 262 -12.88 1.96 -26.75
CA LYS A 262 -12.54 2.05 -25.33
C LYS A 262 -13.71 2.68 -24.55
N PRO A 263 -14.05 2.15 -23.36
CA PRO A 263 -15.06 2.76 -22.49
C PRO A 263 -14.52 4.04 -21.84
N VAL A 264 -15.43 4.93 -21.43
CA VAL A 264 -15.13 6.13 -20.66
C VAL A 264 -15.90 6.06 -19.35
N PHE A 265 -15.25 5.53 -18.31
CA PHE A 265 -15.84 5.35 -17.00
C PHE A 265 -15.77 6.62 -16.15
N LYS A 266 -16.87 6.95 -15.48
CA LYS A 266 -17.02 8.17 -14.65
C LYS A 266 -17.12 7.89 -13.16
N GLY A 267 -17.42 6.66 -12.76
CA GLY A 267 -17.65 6.30 -11.37
C GLY A 267 -19.08 6.61 -10.89
N THR A 268 -20.04 6.56 -11.80
CA THR A 268 -21.47 6.86 -11.54
C THR A 268 -22.34 5.69 -11.97
#